data_644b948619d16f25f898a4116970727d
#
_entry.id   644b948619d16f25f898a4116970727d
#
_cell.length_a   1.000
_cell.length_b   1.000
_cell.length_c   1.000
_cell.angle_alpha   90.00
_cell.angle_beta   90.00
_cell.angle_gamma   90.00
#
_symmetry.space_group_name_H-M   'P 1'
#
loop_
_entity.id
_entity.type
_entity.pdbx_description
1 polymer ?
#
loop_
_entity_poly.entity_id
_entity_poly.type
_entity_poly.pdbx_seq_one_letter_code
_entity_poly.pdbx_strand_id
1 'polypeptide(L)'
;MRNCFNPFLIVSVIFLLNSCFDNNSRMEAIGSDQVVLTVNGEKITAKQFDKVLNAQKKIFRVQNFEELKTEELVWIKTRGLNEIIRNTLIAQEIAKENISIEQNVLESNLRKAREGYLEGAFEKTLDLEGISIPDWEKSIEKKLLTNELIHQQVNSKVSLSDKELRDYFDKNHNKFHKKQQVKALHIMVESEEEIREIQKELRSKQKTFPALAMEYSLGPEGAQGGDLGYFEAGQMPEEFDDVFKLKINKVSDIIKTPYGFHLLKVVDKIEER
;
A
#
# COMPACT_ATOMS: atom_id res chain seq x y z
N MET A 1 22.39 34.60 11.22
CA MET A 1 22.30 35.14 9.85
C MET A 1 23.49 34.66 9.06
N ARG A 2 23.33 33.66 8.27
CA ARG A 2 24.22 33.38 7.12
C ARG A 2 23.41 32.51 6.16
N ASN A 3 22.99 33.17 5.08
CA ASN A 3 22.34 32.58 3.91
C ASN A 3 23.29 31.54 3.29
N CYS A 4 22.84 30.32 3.16
CA CYS A 4 23.35 29.36 2.19
C CYS A 4 22.21 28.97 1.26
N PHE A 5 21.77 29.94 0.47
CA PHE A 5 21.13 29.65 -0.81
C PHE A 5 22.26 29.33 -1.78
N ASN A 6 22.35 28.07 -2.18
CA ASN A 6 23.17 27.69 -3.31
C ASN A 6 22.24 27.73 -4.55
N PRO A 7 22.39 28.77 -5.41
CA PRO A 7 21.59 28.84 -6.61
C PRO A 7 22.32 28.11 -7.73
N PHE A 8 21.54 27.64 -8.65
CA PHE A 8 21.86 27.03 -9.95
C PHE A 8 21.73 25.54 -10.06
N LEU A 9 20.46 25.10 -9.95
CA LEU A 9 20.03 23.93 -10.72
C LEU A 9 19.66 24.45 -12.12
N ILE A 10 20.64 24.52 -13.03
CA ILE A 10 20.37 24.85 -14.44
C ILE A 10 19.96 23.55 -15.10
N VAL A 11 18.65 23.30 -15.15
CA VAL A 11 18.09 22.28 -16.05
C VAL A 11 18.03 22.92 -17.44
N SER A 12 19.10 22.75 -18.23
CA SER A 12 19.05 23.09 -19.65
C SER A 12 18.32 22.01 -20.42
N VAL A 13 17.03 22.17 -20.57
CA VAL A 13 16.22 21.35 -21.46
C VAL A 13 16.37 21.95 -22.86
N ILE A 14 17.28 21.42 -23.67
CA ILE A 14 17.38 21.77 -25.09
C ILE A 14 16.37 20.92 -25.84
N PHE A 15 15.19 21.50 -26.10
CA PHE A 15 14.26 20.96 -27.09
C PHE A 15 14.75 21.33 -28.48
N LEU A 16 15.32 20.37 -29.21
CA LEU A 16 15.46 20.50 -30.66
C LEU A 16 14.10 20.20 -31.30
N LEU A 17 13.18 21.17 -31.21
CA LEU A 17 11.99 21.20 -32.04
C LEU A 17 12.33 21.86 -33.38
N ASN A 18 13.02 21.16 -34.26
CA ASN A 18 13.02 21.47 -35.68
C ASN A 18 12.24 20.39 -36.41
N SER A 19 10.93 20.56 -36.52
CA SER A 19 10.23 20.04 -37.68
C SER A 19 8.96 20.86 -37.92
N CYS A 20 8.94 21.48 -39.06
CA CYS A 20 7.77 22.07 -39.70
C CYS A 20 6.61 21.08 -39.62
N PHE A 21 5.44 21.63 -39.33
CA PHE A 21 4.16 20.93 -39.49
C PHE A 21 3.97 20.61 -40.98
N ASP A 22 4.36 19.40 -41.37
CA ASP A 22 3.96 18.83 -42.64
C ASP A 22 3.09 17.60 -42.33
N ASN A 23 1.84 17.68 -42.72
CA ASN A 23 0.74 16.82 -42.28
C ASN A 23 0.75 15.45 -43.00
N ASN A 24 1.90 14.95 -43.45
CA ASN A 24 2.01 13.68 -44.16
C ASN A 24 3.39 13.00 -44.03
N SER A 25 4.12 13.21 -42.96
CA SER A 25 5.37 12.47 -42.75
C SER A 25 5.13 11.29 -41.82
N ARG A 26 5.31 10.07 -42.36
CA ARG A 26 5.63 8.86 -41.60
C ARG A 26 6.62 9.25 -40.49
N MET A 27 6.27 9.03 -39.25
CA MET A 27 7.25 9.10 -38.15
C MET A 27 8.38 8.13 -38.51
N GLU A 28 9.51 8.69 -38.98
CA GLU A 28 10.74 7.90 -39.07
C GLU A 28 10.98 7.34 -37.70
N ALA A 29 11.14 6.02 -37.60
CA ALA A 29 11.37 5.35 -36.34
C ALA A 29 12.65 5.94 -35.72
N ILE A 30 12.50 6.67 -34.64
CA ILE A 30 13.63 7.23 -33.89
C ILE A 30 14.55 6.07 -33.53
N GLY A 31 15.82 6.11 -33.95
CA GLY A 31 16.78 5.06 -33.64
C GLY A 31 16.89 4.83 -32.13
N SER A 32 16.95 3.59 -31.70
CA SER A 32 16.97 3.20 -30.28
C SER A 32 18.02 3.93 -29.47
N ASP A 33 19.13 4.28 -30.07
CA ASP A 33 20.28 4.93 -29.45
C ASP A 33 20.29 6.46 -29.61
N GLN A 34 19.28 7.02 -30.29
CA GLN A 34 19.14 8.46 -30.42
C GLN A 34 18.87 9.11 -29.06
N VAL A 35 19.62 10.18 -28.75
CA VAL A 35 19.44 10.95 -27.52
C VAL A 35 18.18 11.81 -27.65
N VAL A 36 17.23 11.58 -26.73
CA VAL A 36 15.94 12.31 -26.69
C VAL A 36 15.89 13.34 -25.57
N LEU A 37 16.77 13.24 -24.57
CA LEU A 37 16.82 14.11 -23.41
C LEU A 37 18.24 14.13 -22.85
N THR A 38 18.63 15.25 -22.23
CA THR A 38 19.86 15.36 -21.45
C THR A 38 19.53 15.96 -20.07
N VAL A 39 20.01 15.30 -19.00
CA VAL A 39 19.81 15.75 -17.61
C VAL A 39 21.18 15.94 -16.96
N ASN A 40 21.56 17.18 -16.68
CA ASN A 40 22.89 17.51 -16.13
C ASN A 40 24.06 16.87 -16.91
N GLY A 41 23.96 16.84 -18.24
CA GLY A 41 24.99 16.22 -19.09
C GLY A 41 24.82 14.71 -19.34
N GLU A 42 24.00 14.02 -18.57
CA GLU A 42 23.66 12.62 -18.80
C GLU A 42 22.65 12.47 -19.95
N LYS A 43 23.03 11.71 -20.95
CA LYS A 43 22.21 11.51 -22.17
C LYS A 43 21.25 10.36 -21.99
N ILE A 44 19.97 10.61 -22.22
CA ILE A 44 18.91 9.61 -22.19
C ILE A 44 18.52 9.28 -23.61
N THR A 45 18.54 7.99 -23.95
CA THR A 45 18.21 7.48 -25.28
C THR A 45 16.72 7.24 -25.45
N ALA A 46 16.27 7.14 -26.70
CA ALA A 46 14.90 6.73 -27.03
C ALA A 46 14.55 5.40 -26.39
N LYS A 47 15.44 4.41 -26.42
CA LYS A 47 15.27 3.10 -25.77
C LYS A 47 14.98 3.20 -24.26
N GLN A 48 15.70 4.06 -23.55
CA GLN A 48 15.47 4.29 -22.11
C GLN A 48 14.11 4.96 -21.87
N PHE A 49 13.73 5.91 -22.71
CA PHE A 49 12.44 6.56 -22.63
C PHE A 49 11.29 5.59 -22.93
N ASP A 50 11.42 4.77 -23.97
CA ASP A 50 10.43 3.76 -24.30
C ASP A 50 10.23 2.71 -23.19
N LYS A 51 11.33 2.31 -22.51
CA LYS A 51 11.21 1.42 -21.34
C LYS A 51 10.31 2.03 -20.25
N VAL A 52 10.45 3.33 -19.99
CA VAL A 52 9.60 4.02 -18.99
C VAL A 52 8.17 4.18 -19.49
N LEU A 53 7.98 4.54 -20.77
CA LEU A 53 6.64 4.64 -21.36
C LEU A 53 5.91 3.30 -21.34
N ASN A 54 6.59 2.19 -21.60
CA ASN A 54 6.01 0.87 -21.52
C ASN A 54 5.62 0.47 -20.09
N ALA A 55 6.37 0.92 -19.06
CA ALA A 55 5.97 0.78 -17.68
C ALA A 55 4.70 1.59 -17.36
N GLN A 56 4.60 2.84 -17.87
CA GLN A 56 3.38 3.65 -17.73
C GLN A 56 2.17 2.99 -18.41
N LYS A 57 2.34 2.39 -19.60
CA LYS A 57 1.27 1.60 -20.26
C LYS A 57 0.65 0.57 -19.32
N LYS A 58 1.49 -0.22 -18.65
CA LYS A 58 1.03 -1.26 -17.71
C LYS A 58 0.26 -0.66 -16.55
N ILE A 59 0.78 0.43 -15.94
CA ILE A 59 0.15 1.12 -14.79
C ILE A 59 -1.25 1.61 -15.16
N PHE A 60 -1.40 2.20 -16.36
CA PHE A 60 -2.67 2.76 -16.84
C PHE A 60 -3.53 1.77 -17.64
N ARG A 61 -3.09 0.50 -17.77
CA ARG A 61 -3.77 -0.56 -18.52
C ARG A 61 -4.04 -0.15 -19.99
N VAL A 62 -3.14 0.63 -20.58
CA VAL A 62 -3.20 1.05 -21.97
C VAL A 62 -2.60 -0.04 -22.84
N GLN A 63 -3.35 -0.58 -23.78
CA GLN A 63 -2.83 -1.61 -24.70
C GLN A 63 -2.05 -0.98 -25.84
N ASN A 64 -2.57 0.10 -26.44
CA ASN A 64 -1.95 0.79 -27.54
C ASN A 64 -2.03 2.31 -27.37
N PHE A 65 -0.90 3.01 -27.58
CA PHE A 65 -0.86 4.48 -27.54
C PHE A 65 -1.65 5.15 -28.67
N GLU A 66 -1.85 4.45 -29.78
CA GLU A 66 -2.60 4.96 -30.93
C GLU A 66 -4.11 5.10 -30.65
N GLU A 67 -4.61 4.39 -29.65
CA GLU A 67 -6.01 4.42 -29.23
C GLU A 67 -6.31 5.57 -28.25
N LEU A 68 -5.28 6.24 -27.74
CA LEU A 68 -5.43 7.32 -26.77
C LEU A 68 -5.74 8.65 -27.46
N LYS A 69 -6.52 9.48 -26.77
CA LYS A 69 -6.67 10.88 -27.15
C LYS A 69 -5.33 11.61 -27.01
N THR A 70 -5.15 12.66 -27.78
CA THR A 70 -3.91 13.44 -27.77
C THR A 70 -3.54 13.92 -26.37
N GLU A 71 -4.51 14.39 -25.58
CA GLU A 71 -4.31 14.88 -24.23
C GLU A 71 -3.80 13.78 -23.28
N GLU A 72 -4.38 12.57 -23.38
CA GLU A 72 -3.99 11.39 -22.58
C GLU A 72 -2.57 10.95 -22.93
N LEU A 73 -2.24 10.92 -24.22
CA LEU A 73 -0.92 10.58 -24.70
C LEU A 73 0.14 11.59 -24.21
N VAL A 74 -0.15 12.89 -24.32
CA VAL A 74 0.73 13.96 -23.83
C VAL A 74 0.92 13.82 -22.31
N TRP A 75 -0.15 13.55 -21.58
CA TRP A 75 -0.07 13.36 -20.13
C TRP A 75 0.81 12.16 -19.73
N ILE A 76 0.64 11.00 -20.37
CA ILE A 76 1.46 9.80 -20.11
C ILE A 76 2.93 10.06 -20.47
N LYS A 77 3.21 10.69 -21.62
CA LYS A 77 4.57 11.04 -22.04
C LYS A 77 5.23 12.00 -21.05
N THR A 78 4.50 13.03 -20.63
CA THR A 78 4.99 14.01 -19.64
C THR A 78 5.29 13.33 -18.30
N ARG A 79 4.44 12.41 -17.86
CA ARG A 79 4.68 11.62 -16.64
C ARG A 79 5.92 10.76 -16.76
N GLY A 80 6.10 10.05 -17.87
CA GLY A 80 7.31 9.27 -18.15
C GLY A 80 8.57 10.12 -18.20
N LEU A 81 8.49 11.29 -18.80
CA LEU A 81 9.59 12.26 -18.83
C LEU A 81 9.98 12.72 -17.42
N ASN A 82 9.01 13.12 -16.62
CA ASN A 82 9.25 13.56 -15.24
C ASN A 82 9.83 12.44 -14.37
N GLU A 83 9.40 11.19 -14.60
CA GLU A 83 9.95 10.02 -13.92
C GLU A 83 11.42 9.81 -14.26
N ILE A 84 11.80 9.89 -15.54
CA ILE A 84 13.20 9.77 -15.97
C ILE A 84 14.04 10.89 -15.34
N ILE A 85 13.61 12.15 -15.46
CA ILE A 85 14.34 13.30 -14.89
C ILE A 85 14.57 13.07 -13.39
N ARG A 86 13.52 12.75 -12.66
CA ARG A 86 13.61 12.50 -11.21
C ARG A 86 14.56 11.34 -10.89
N ASN A 87 14.44 10.23 -11.63
CA ASN A 87 15.27 9.06 -11.40
C ASN A 87 16.75 9.33 -11.69
N THR A 88 17.04 10.09 -12.74
CA THR A 88 18.40 10.51 -13.10
C THR A 88 18.99 11.45 -12.05
N LEU A 89 18.24 12.46 -11.61
CA LEU A 89 18.68 13.38 -10.56
C LEU A 89 18.97 12.67 -9.24
N ILE A 90 18.12 11.73 -8.84
CA ILE A 90 18.33 10.91 -7.64
C ILE A 90 19.59 10.05 -7.79
N ALA A 91 19.80 9.39 -8.93
CA ALA A 91 20.98 8.58 -9.17
C ALA A 91 22.29 9.42 -9.13
N GLN A 92 22.25 10.62 -9.70
CA GLN A 92 23.38 11.56 -9.67
C GLN A 92 23.67 12.02 -8.25
N GLU A 93 22.68 12.32 -7.43
CA GLU A 93 22.87 12.72 -6.05
C GLU A 93 23.36 11.56 -5.18
N ILE A 94 22.86 10.32 -5.38
CA ILE A 94 23.39 9.11 -4.74
C ILE A 94 24.88 8.95 -5.03
N ALA A 95 25.29 9.09 -6.29
CA ALA A 95 26.68 8.98 -6.68
C ALA A 95 27.56 10.10 -6.09
N LYS A 96 27.09 11.33 -6.10
CA LYS A 96 27.77 12.51 -5.56
C LYS A 96 28.00 12.39 -4.05
N GLU A 97 27.00 11.94 -3.31
CA GLU A 97 27.04 11.77 -1.85
C GLU A 97 27.68 10.44 -1.43
N ASN A 98 28.12 9.61 -2.39
CA ASN A 98 28.72 8.28 -2.15
C ASN A 98 27.82 7.36 -1.32
N ILE A 99 26.51 7.42 -1.54
CA ILE A 99 25.56 6.57 -0.84
C ILE A 99 25.69 5.14 -1.31
N SER A 100 25.81 4.22 -0.37
CA SER A 100 25.90 2.77 -0.64
C SER A 100 25.03 1.98 0.34
N ILE A 101 24.68 0.78 -0.03
CA ILE A 101 23.94 -0.16 0.82
C ILE A 101 24.82 -1.38 1.09
N GLU A 102 24.92 -1.80 2.35
CA GLU A 102 25.61 -3.01 2.71
C GLU A 102 24.94 -4.24 2.10
N GLN A 103 25.74 -5.19 1.63
CA GLN A 103 25.27 -6.40 0.94
C GLN A 103 24.26 -7.20 1.79
N ASN A 104 24.50 -7.33 3.11
CA ASN A 104 23.62 -8.01 4.05
C ASN A 104 22.24 -7.34 4.15
N VAL A 105 22.17 -6.01 4.07
CA VAL A 105 20.92 -5.23 4.09
C VAL A 105 20.14 -5.49 2.80
N LEU A 106 20.81 -5.47 1.64
CA LEU A 106 20.18 -5.79 0.35
C LEU A 106 19.61 -7.21 0.38
N GLU A 107 20.40 -8.21 0.73
CA GLU A 107 19.97 -9.61 0.79
C GLU A 107 18.81 -9.84 1.76
N SER A 108 18.84 -9.19 2.92
CA SER A 108 17.74 -9.26 3.88
C SER A 108 16.43 -8.71 3.30
N ASN A 109 16.50 -7.59 2.57
CA ASN A 109 15.31 -6.99 1.94
C ASN A 109 14.80 -7.84 0.77
N LEU A 110 15.72 -8.43 -0.03
CA LEU A 110 15.35 -9.36 -1.09
C LEU A 110 14.63 -10.61 -0.54
N ARG A 111 15.11 -11.18 0.58
CA ARG A 111 14.41 -12.28 1.26
C ARG A 111 13.05 -11.88 1.78
N LYS A 112 12.96 -10.75 2.50
CA LYS A 112 11.68 -10.25 3.02
C LYS A 112 10.63 -10.01 1.93
N ALA A 113 11.07 -9.52 0.76
CA ALA A 113 10.16 -9.27 -0.35
C ALA A 113 9.63 -10.56 -1.01
N ARG A 114 10.29 -11.71 -0.81
CA ARG A 114 9.84 -13.05 -1.25
C ARG A 114 9.05 -13.79 -0.16
N GLU A 115 9.06 -13.27 1.05
CA GLU A 115 8.42 -13.90 2.20
C GLU A 115 6.90 -14.00 2.00
N GLY A 116 6.32 -15.16 2.30
CA GLY A 116 4.89 -15.42 2.13
C GLY A 116 4.48 -15.98 0.76
N TYR A 117 5.38 -16.01 -0.23
CA TYR A 117 5.11 -16.71 -1.48
C TYR A 117 5.40 -18.21 -1.35
N LEU A 118 4.56 -19.02 -1.96
CA LEU A 118 4.85 -20.46 -2.14
C LEU A 118 6.04 -20.61 -3.10
N GLU A 119 6.70 -21.78 -3.03
CA GLU A 119 7.83 -22.10 -3.91
C GLU A 119 7.47 -21.92 -5.39
N GLY A 120 8.28 -21.15 -6.13
CA GLY A 120 8.09 -20.81 -7.54
C GLY A 120 6.96 -19.81 -7.85
N ALA A 121 6.14 -19.43 -6.86
CA ALA A 121 5.04 -18.50 -7.09
C ALA A 121 5.53 -17.06 -7.27
N PHE A 122 6.61 -16.70 -6.61
CA PHE A 122 7.22 -15.37 -6.74
C PHE A 122 7.76 -15.14 -8.17
N GLU A 123 8.56 -16.10 -8.67
CA GLU A 123 9.14 -16.06 -10.01
C GLU A 123 8.04 -16.02 -11.08
N LYS A 124 7.01 -16.84 -10.92
CA LYS A 124 5.85 -16.82 -11.82
C LYS A 124 5.12 -15.48 -11.82
N THR A 125 5.01 -14.82 -10.68
CA THR A 125 4.42 -13.48 -10.59
C THR A 125 5.24 -12.46 -11.36
N LEU A 126 6.57 -12.48 -11.22
CA LEU A 126 7.47 -11.59 -11.96
C LEU A 126 7.37 -11.84 -13.48
N ASP A 127 7.33 -13.10 -13.90
CA ASP A 127 7.17 -13.48 -15.32
C ASP A 127 5.87 -12.96 -15.92
N LEU A 128 4.75 -13.07 -15.19
CA LEU A 128 3.46 -12.52 -15.60
C LEU A 128 3.49 -10.99 -15.74
N GLU A 129 4.30 -10.34 -14.93
CA GLU A 129 4.53 -8.89 -15.01
C GLU A 129 5.59 -8.53 -16.05
N GLY A 130 6.29 -9.52 -16.63
CA GLY A 130 7.40 -9.33 -17.59
C GLY A 130 8.59 -8.61 -16.93
N ILE A 131 8.87 -8.92 -15.68
CA ILE A 131 9.99 -8.38 -14.91
C ILE A 131 11.00 -9.50 -14.70
N SER A 132 12.26 -9.29 -15.13
CA SER A 132 13.32 -10.24 -14.82
C SER A 132 13.76 -10.14 -13.36
N ILE A 133 14.23 -11.25 -12.77
CA ILE A 133 14.78 -11.25 -11.41
C ILE A 133 15.89 -10.19 -11.24
N PRO A 134 16.86 -10.05 -12.16
CA PRO A 134 17.88 -8.98 -12.04
C PRO A 134 17.28 -7.56 -12.09
N ASP A 135 16.25 -7.31 -12.91
CA ASP A 135 15.59 -6.00 -12.95
C ASP A 135 14.83 -5.73 -11.65
N TRP A 136 14.18 -6.77 -11.07
CA TRP A 136 13.52 -6.67 -9.78
C TRP A 136 14.52 -6.38 -8.65
N GLU A 137 15.62 -7.12 -8.58
CA GLU A 137 16.69 -6.89 -7.57
C GLU A 137 17.25 -5.47 -7.64
N LYS A 138 17.54 -4.98 -8.86
CA LYS A 138 17.96 -3.60 -9.09
C LYS A 138 16.90 -2.58 -8.64
N SER A 139 15.62 -2.90 -8.76
CA SER A 139 14.54 -2.02 -8.30
C SER A 139 14.53 -1.89 -6.77
N ILE A 140 14.77 -3.00 -6.06
CA ILE A 140 14.89 -3.02 -4.59
C ILE A 140 16.13 -2.24 -4.15
N GLU A 141 17.29 -2.51 -4.76
CA GLU A 141 18.52 -1.79 -4.49
C GLU A 141 18.34 -0.27 -4.67
N LYS A 142 17.78 0.15 -5.81
CA LYS A 142 17.48 1.56 -6.09
C LYS A 142 16.58 2.19 -5.03
N LYS A 143 15.56 1.46 -4.58
CA LYS A 143 14.65 1.91 -3.53
C LYS A 143 15.40 2.11 -2.21
N LEU A 144 16.28 1.17 -1.84
CA LEU A 144 17.08 1.26 -0.62
C LEU A 144 18.05 2.44 -0.68
N LEU A 145 18.79 2.60 -1.78
CA LEU A 145 19.69 3.74 -2.01
C LEU A 145 18.95 5.08 -1.94
N THR A 146 17.75 5.17 -2.53
CA THR A 146 16.93 6.38 -2.48
C THR A 146 16.48 6.68 -1.04
N ASN A 147 16.06 5.67 -0.28
CA ASN A 147 15.66 5.83 1.11
C ASN A 147 16.84 6.29 1.98
N GLU A 148 18.03 5.73 1.75
CA GLU A 148 19.24 6.13 2.46
C GLU A 148 19.65 7.57 2.13
N LEU A 149 19.58 7.98 0.86
CA LEU A 149 19.79 9.37 0.46
C LEU A 149 18.83 10.31 1.20
N ILE A 150 17.53 9.99 1.21
CA ILE A 150 16.52 10.77 1.92
C ILE A 150 16.82 10.81 3.42
N HIS A 151 17.21 9.68 4.00
CA HIS A 151 17.55 9.60 5.42
C HIS A 151 18.73 10.54 5.73
N GLN A 152 19.83 10.44 4.99
CA GLN A 152 21.03 11.24 5.25
C GLN A 152 20.85 12.73 4.92
N GLN A 153 20.17 13.06 3.83
CA GLN A 153 20.10 14.44 3.34
C GLN A 153 18.88 15.21 3.84
N VAL A 154 17.86 14.54 4.31
CA VAL A 154 16.60 15.16 4.78
C VAL A 154 16.30 14.78 6.22
N ASN A 155 16.01 13.49 6.48
CA ASN A 155 15.45 13.07 7.77
C ASN A 155 16.41 13.31 8.95
N SER A 156 17.71 13.05 8.77
CA SER A 156 18.73 13.28 9.80
C SER A 156 18.93 14.75 10.16
N LYS A 157 18.51 15.67 9.29
CA LYS A 157 18.59 17.12 9.47
C LYS A 157 17.31 17.72 10.06
N VAL A 158 16.25 16.94 10.13
CA VAL A 158 14.98 17.35 10.75
C VAL A 158 15.05 17.12 12.24
N SER A 159 14.94 18.18 13.01
CA SER A 159 14.82 18.12 14.47
C SER A 159 13.48 18.70 14.88
N LEU A 160 12.70 17.91 15.59
CA LEU A 160 11.40 18.34 16.13
C LEU A 160 11.55 18.55 17.62
N SER A 161 11.11 19.70 18.12
CA SER A 161 10.99 19.95 19.54
C SER A 161 9.75 19.26 20.11
N ASP A 162 9.79 18.94 21.42
CA ASP A 162 8.62 18.38 22.13
C ASP A 162 7.39 19.30 22.02
N LYS A 163 7.62 20.62 21.92
CA LYS A 163 6.53 21.58 21.72
C LYS A 163 5.88 21.40 20.35
N GLU A 164 6.66 21.27 19.28
CA GLU A 164 6.11 21.07 17.91
C GLU A 164 5.36 19.74 17.82
N LEU A 165 5.88 18.68 18.46
CA LEU A 165 5.21 17.38 18.52
C LEU A 165 3.87 17.51 19.25
N ARG A 166 3.83 18.21 20.39
CA ARG A 166 2.61 18.42 21.17
C ARG A 166 1.62 19.30 20.41
N ASP A 167 2.06 20.42 19.85
CA ASP A 167 1.22 21.31 19.04
C ASP A 167 0.62 20.57 17.83
N TYR A 168 1.38 19.65 17.21
CA TYR A 168 0.88 18.84 16.09
C TYR A 168 -0.15 17.81 16.56
N PHE A 169 0.11 17.14 17.68
CA PHE A 169 -0.83 16.19 18.29
C PHE A 169 -2.15 16.88 18.64
N ASP A 170 -2.09 18.02 19.34
CA ASP A 170 -3.28 18.76 19.76
C ASP A 170 -4.11 19.24 18.57
N LYS A 171 -3.46 19.73 17.51
CA LYS A 171 -4.14 20.17 16.27
C LYS A 171 -4.71 19.01 15.44
N ASN A 172 -4.18 17.82 15.60
CA ASN A 172 -4.53 16.65 14.82
C ASN A 172 -5.06 15.50 15.67
N HIS A 173 -5.56 15.80 16.87
CA HIS A 173 -6.00 14.80 17.84
C HIS A 173 -6.87 13.70 17.23
N ASN A 174 -7.80 14.06 16.34
CA ASN A 174 -8.68 13.12 15.63
C ASN A 174 -7.93 12.08 14.78
N LYS A 175 -6.69 12.35 14.33
CA LYS A 175 -5.88 11.38 13.57
C LYS A 175 -5.24 10.32 14.48
N PHE A 176 -5.09 10.63 15.75
CA PHE A 176 -4.47 9.76 16.75
C PHE A 176 -5.51 9.07 17.64
N HIS A 177 -6.76 9.57 17.57
CA HIS A 177 -7.86 9.00 18.30
C HIS A 177 -8.21 7.62 17.76
N LYS A 178 -8.07 6.60 18.57
CA LYS A 178 -8.50 5.24 18.29
C LYS A 178 -9.75 4.94 19.09
N LYS A 179 -10.84 4.71 18.38
CA LYS A 179 -12.09 4.30 19.00
C LYS A 179 -11.94 2.98 19.74
N GLN A 180 -12.78 2.77 20.74
CA GLN A 180 -12.88 1.47 21.40
C GLN A 180 -13.16 0.37 20.37
N GLN A 181 -12.44 -0.75 20.47
CA GLN A 181 -12.66 -1.94 19.65
C GLN A 181 -12.97 -3.14 20.54
N VAL A 182 -13.85 -3.99 20.07
CA VAL A 182 -14.19 -5.26 20.72
C VAL A 182 -13.86 -6.39 19.76
N LYS A 183 -13.16 -7.42 20.27
CA LYS A 183 -13.05 -8.70 19.61
C LYS A 183 -14.11 -9.63 20.16
N ALA A 184 -14.96 -10.20 19.29
CA ALA A 184 -16.04 -11.07 19.70
C ALA A 184 -16.13 -12.35 18.85
N LEU A 185 -16.66 -13.39 19.46
CA LEU A 185 -17.14 -14.57 18.77
C LEU A 185 -18.66 -14.45 18.57
N HIS A 186 -19.17 -15.01 17.50
CA HIS A 186 -20.55 -14.89 17.06
C HIS A 186 -21.16 -16.24 16.69
N ILE A 187 -22.43 -16.44 17.04
CA ILE A 187 -23.28 -17.52 16.58
C ILE A 187 -24.55 -16.92 16.05
N MET A 188 -24.97 -17.32 14.85
CA MET A 188 -26.22 -16.93 14.22
C MET A 188 -27.02 -18.17 13.84
N VAL A 189 -28.32 -18.17 14.14
CA VAL A 189 -29.28 -19.22 13.75
C VAL A 189 -30.59 -18.60 13.32
N GLU A 190 -31.46 -19.39 12.67
CA GLU A 190 -32.74 -18.90 12.15
C GLU A 190 -33.84 -18.83 13.23
N SER A 191 -33.80 -19.74 14.23
CA SER A 191 -34.89 -19.84 15.20
C SER A 191 -34.51 -19.42 16.62
N GLU A 192 -35.50 -18.89 17.34
CA GLU A 192 -35.34 -18.51 18.73
C GLU A 192 -35.19 -19.76 19.65
N GLU A 193 -35.82 -20.85 19.31
CA GLU A 193 -35.69 -22.10 20.05
C GLU A 193 -34.25 -22.61 20.01
N GLU A 194 -33.65 -22.62 18.83
CA GLU A 194 -32.29 -23.10 18.62
C GLU A 194 -31.27 -22.26 19.38
N ILE A 195 -31.35 -20.92 19.30
CA ILE A 195 -30.42 -20.05 20.02
C ILE A 195 -30.57 -20.16 21.54
N ARG A 196 -31.78 -20.45 22.04
CA ARG A 196 -32.04 -20.72 23.47
C ARG A 196 -31.42 -22.03 23.95
N GLU A 197 -31.46 -23.09 23.14
CA GLU A 197 -30.76 -24.33 23.44
C GLU A 197 -29.25 -24.15 23.47
N ILE A 198 -28.68 -23.46 22.46
CA ILE A 198 -27.25 -23.11 22.43
C ILE A 198 -26.87 -22.32 23.69
N GLN A 199 -27.69 -21.35 24.09
CA GLN A 199 -27.43 -20.57 25.31
C GLN A 199 -27.44 -21.43 26.58
N LYS A 200 -28.31 -22.46 26.65
CA LYS A 200 -28.32 -23.42 27.77
C LYS A 200 -27.04 -24.28 27.78
N GLU A 201 -26.60 -24.80 26.62
CA GLU A 201 -25.37 -25.56 26.50
C GLU A 201 -24.15 -24.73 26.94
N LEU A 202 -24.08 -23.44 26.55
CA LEU A 202 -23.05 -22.53 27.00
C LEU A 202 -23.04 -22.33 28.53
N ARG A 203 -24.23 -22.19 29.13
CA ARG A 203 -24.38 -22.01 30.58
C ARG A 203 -23.99 -23.28 31.37
N SER A 204 -24.29 -24.48 30.83
CA SER A 204 -23.93 -25.75 31.43
C SER A 204 -22.45 -26.10 31.23
N LYS A 205 -21.71 -25.33 30.43
CA LYS A 205 -20.29 -25.53 30.06
C LYS A 205 -20.00 -26.90 29.42
N GLN A 206 -20.99 -27.49 28.80
CA GLN A 206 -20.82 -28.77 28.09
C GLN A 206 -19.97 -28.62 26.83
N LYS A 207 -20.17 -27.51 26.11
CA LYS A 207 -19.41 -27.18 24.92
C LYS A 207 -18.86 -25.76 25.02
N THR A 208 -17.78 -25.51 24.30
CA THR A 208 -17.20 -24.15 24.19
C THR A 208 -17.95 -23.32 23.13
N PHE A 209 -17.90 -22.01 23.24
CA PHE A 209 -18.51 -21.12 22.27
C PHE A 209 -18.01 -21.39 20.83
N PRO A 210 -16.69 -21.53 20.57
CA PRO A 210 -16.22 -21.90 19.23
C PRO A 210 -16.76 -23.23 18.71
N ALA A 211 -16.88 -24.24 19.58
CA ALA A 211 -17.42 -25.53 19.15
C ALA A 211 -18.90 -25.44 18.73
N LEU A 212 -19.71 -24.67 19.47
CA LEU A 212 -21.11 -24.43 19.12
C LEU A 212 -21.23 -23.54 17.88
N ALA A 213 -20.33 -22.59 17.70
CA ALA A 213 -20.28 -21.79 16.47
C ALA A 213 -20.01 -22.66 15.23
N MET A 214 -19.06 -23.59 15.32
CA MET A 214 -18.75 -24.53 14.22
C MET A 214 -19.90 -25.50 13.93
N GLU A 215 -20.66 -25.84 14.94
CA GLU A 215 -21.73 -26.86 14.83
C GLU A 215 -23.06 -26.28 14.34
N TYR A 216 -23.39 -25.04 14.78
CA TYR A 216 -24.72 -24.49 14.58
C TYR A 216 -24.74 -23.14 13.83
N SER A 217 -23.65 -22.40 13.81
CA SER A 217 -23.73 -21.04 13.25
C SER A 217 -23.88 -21.05 11.74
N LEU A 218 -24.86 -20.28 11.28
CA LEU A 218 -25.09 -20.02 9.86
C LEU A 218 -24.23 -18.85 9.33
N GLY A 219 -23.54 -18.11 10.19
CA GLY A 219 -22.63 -17.07 9.80
C GLY A 219 -21.36 -17.60 9.13
N PRO A 220 -20.76 -16.87 8.18
CA PRO A 220 -19.57 -17.31 7.46
C PRO A 220 -18.36 -17.55 8.38
N GLU A 221 -18.30 -16.90 9.53
CA GLU A 221 -17.29 -17.05 10.57
C GLU A 221 -17.51 -18.32 11.43
N GLY A 222 -18.67 -18.96 11.32
CA GLY A 222 -19.00 -20.19 12.07
C GLY A 222 -17.93 -21.26 11.92
N ALA A 223 -17.46 -21.53 10.70
CA ALA A 223 -16.40 -22.49 10.42
C ALA A 223 -15.06 -22.17 11.12
N GLN A 224 -14.86 -20.94 11.53
CA GLN A 224 -13.67 -20.46 12.27
C GLN A 224 -13.97 -20.26 13.77
N GLY A 225 -15.00 -20.94 14.30
CA GLY A 225 -15.39 -20.82 15.70
C GLY A 225 -16.10 -19.51 16.04
N GLY A 226 -16.62 -18.81 15.03
CA GLY A 226 -17.37 -17.59 15.15
C GLY A 226 -16.52 -16.31 15.29
N ASP A 227 -15.21 -16.32 14.99
CA ASP A 227 -14.32 -15.17 15.21
C ASP A 227 -14.63 -14.03 14.23
N LEU A 228 -15.22 -12.94 14.74
CA LEU A 228 -15.48 -11.71 13.98
C LEU A 228 -14.25 -10.77 13.88
N GLY A 229 -13.15 -11.08 14.59
CA GLY A 229 -12.04 -10.16 14.74
C GLY A 229 -12.38 -8.94 15.62
N TYR A 230 -11.57 -7.88 15.51
CA TYR A 230 -11.83 -6.61 16.19
C TYR A 230 -12.72 -5.72 15.30
N PHE A 231 -13.72 -5.08 15.91
CA PHE A 231 -14.59 -4.12 15.25
C PHE A 231 -14.91 -2.95 16.19
N GLU A 232 -15.29 -1.81 15.60
CA GLU A 232 -15.71 -0.59 16.29
C GLU A 232 -17.24 -0.51 16.29
N ALA A 233 -17.81 0.28 17.19
CA ALA A 233 -19.23 0.58 17.20
C ALA A 233 -19.66 1.17 15.85
N GLY A 234 -20.78 0.68 15.32
CA GLY A 234 -21.32 1.05 14.03
C GLY A 234 -20.68 0.36 12.81
N GLN A 235 -19.71 -0.55 12.99
CA GLN A 235 -19.19 -1.40 11.90
C GLN A 235 -20.00 -2.68 11.68
N MET A 236 -20.75 -3.10 12.69
CA MET A 236 -21.67 -4.23 12.67
C MET A 236 -23.11 -3.71 12.78
N PRO A 237 -24.14 -4.57 12.65
CA PRO A 237 -25.53 -4.15 12.93
C PRO A 237 -25.66 -3.45 14.28
N GLU A 238 -26.49 -2.42 14.34
CA GLU A 238 -26.65 -1.57 15.54
C GLU A 238 -26.99 -2.38 16.80
N GLU A 239 -27.72 -3.48 16.62
CA GLU A 239 -28.11 -4.39 17.70
C GLU A 239 -26.88 -5.07 18.36
N PHE A 240 -25.73 -5.07 17.70
CA PHE A 240 -24.49 -5.65 18.27
C PHE A 240 -23.71 -4.65 19.13
N ASP A 241 -24.03 -3.36 19.09
CA ASP A 241 -23.32 -2.33 19.84
C ASP A 241 -23.40 -2.53 21.36
N ASP A 242 -24.38 -3.24 21.88
CA ASP A 242 -24.45 -3.59 23.29
C ASP A 242 -23.28 -4.46 23.78
N VAL A 243 -22.55 -5.15 22.90
CA VAL A 243 -21.35 -5.92 23.27
C VAL A 243 -20.21 -5.05 23.82
N PHE A 244 -20.17 -3.77 23.44
CA PHE A 244 -19.18 -2.82 23.98
C PHE A 244 -19.36 -2.59 25.48
N LYS A 245 -20.54 -2.84 26.04
CA LYS A 245 -20.83 -2.74 27.48
C LYS A 245 -20.50 -4.02 28.25
N LEU A 246 -20.34 -5.17 27.54
CA LEU A 246 -20.08 -6.46 28.18
C LEU A 246 -18.63 -6.53 28.65
N LYS A 247 -18.40 -7.28 29.75
CA LYS A 247 -17.05 -7.64 30.21
C LYS A 247 -16.45 -8.72 29.33
N ILE A 248 -15.13 -8.79 29.29
CA ILE A 248 -14.40 -9.88 28.62
C ILE A 248 -14.87 -11.25 29.14
N ASN A 249 -15.01 -12.22 28.26
CA ASN A 249 -15.54 -13.57 28.49
C ASN A 249 -17.05 -13.64 28.82
N LYS A 250 -17.80 -12.56 28.69
CA LYS A 250 -19.25 -12.59 28.83
C LYS A 250 -19.93 -12.82 27.49
N VAL A 251 -21.02 -13.58 27.54
CA VAL A 251 -21.93 -13.81 26.41
C VAL A 251 -23.07 -12.81 26.53
N SER A 252 -23.50 -12.29 25.40
CA SER A 252 -24.67 -11.39 25.30
C SER A 252 -25.97 -12.07 25.67
N ASP A 253 -27.01 -11.29 25.88
CA ASP A 253 -28.37 -11.77 25.70
C ASP A 253 -28.59 -12.14 24.25
N ILE A 254 -29.72 -12.85 23.98
CA ILE A 254 -30.11 -13.16 22.60
C ILE A 254 -30.46 -11.89 21.88
N ILE A 255 -29.77 -11.64 20.76
CA ILE A 255 -29.96 -10.49 19.89
C ILE A 255 -30.78 -10.93 18.69
N LYS A 256 -31.82 -10.19 18.35
CA LYS A 256 -32.66 -10.45 17.16
C LYS A 256 -32.36 -9.42 16.09
N THR A 257 -32.10 -9.86 14.87
CA THR A 257 -31.96 -9.00 13.69
C THR A 257 -32.85 -9.52 12.56
N PRO A 258 -32.94 -8.82 11.42
CA PRO A 258 -33.63 -9.36 10.25
C PRO A 258 -33.01 -10.65 9.69
N TYR A 259 -31.79 -10.97 10.07
CA TYR A 259 -31.06 -12.16 9.60
C TYR A 259 -31.24 -13.38 10.49
N GLY A 260 -31.81 -13.23 11.67
CA GLY A 260 -32.02 -14.33 12.63
C GLY A 260 -31.73 -13.92 14.07
N PHE A 261 -31.34 -14.93 14.87
CA PHE A 261 -31.03 -14.80 16.28
C PHE A 261 -29.54 -15.00 16.52
N HIS A 262 -28.95 -14.18 17.37
CA HIS A 262 -27.53 -14.10 17.55
C HIS A 262 -27.12 -14.18 19.01
N LEU A 263 -25.96 -14.78 19.26
CA LEU A 263 -25.21 -14.66 20.50
C LEU A 263 -23.81 -14.14 20.18
N LEU A 264 -23.33 -13.22 21.00
CA LEU A 264 -21.99 -12.68 20.93
C LEU A 264 -21.25 -12.95 22.24
N LYS A 265 -19.96 -13.32 22.14
CA LYS A 265 -19.08 -13.44 23.29
C LYS A 265 -17.87 -12.54 23.12
N VAL A 266 -17.70 -11.59 24.03
CA VAL A 266 -16.51 -10.72 24.04
C VAL A 266 -15.29 -11.53 24.48
N VAL A 267 -14.23 -11.52 23.68
CA VAL A 267 -12.97 -12.20 24.00
C VAL A 267 -11.84 -11.25 24.33
N ASP A 268 -11.89 -10.03 23.77
CA ASP A 268 -10.92 -8.98 24.07
C ASP A 268 -11.49 -7.57 23.83
N LYS A 269 -10.85 -6.55 24.40
CA LYS A 269 -11.20 -5.15 24.21
C LYS A 269 -9.96 -4.29 24.10
N ILE A 270 -9.97 -3.37 23.16
CA ILE A 270 -9.01 -2.28 23.08
C ILE A 270 -9.76 -1.01 23.48
N GLU A 271 -9.34 -0.41 24.57
CA GLU A 271 -9.95 0.83 25.06
C GLU A 271 -9.66 2.01 24.12
N GLU A 272 -10.55 2.97 24.12
CA GLU A 272 -10.39 4.25 23.44
C GLU A 272 -9.12 4.95 23.90
N ARG A 273 -8.34 5.46 22.98
CA ARG A 273 -7.08 6.16 23.26
C ARG A 273 -6.66 7.16 22.20
#